data_bcde04f38289aabfcb6f0f25a4b551a2
#
_entry.id   bcde04f38289aabfcb6f0f25a4b551a2
#
_cell.length_a   1.000
_cell.length_b   1.000
_cell.length_c   1.000
_cell.angle_alpha   90.00
_cell.angle_beta   90.00
_cell.angle_gamma   90.00
#
_symmetry.space_group_name_H-M   'P 1'
#
loop_
_entity.id
_entity.type
_entity.pdbx_description
1 polymer ?
#
loop_
_entity_poly.entity_id
_entity_poly.type
_entity_poly.pdbx_seq_one_letter_code
_entity_poly.pdbx_strand_id
1 'polypeptide(L)'
;MTREARRLALLRRQSLIADVARKQAIKGLADALEGEARSKALAERARALVAASAPAPGMTSGAALAGRAGFAAGLAQLARGAAESAEDAARQRVWAAETYAHAETRARRLAELTADARAALSVVRERREAARTVPLARKLPSRSEG
;
A
#
# COMPACT_ATOMS: atom_id res chain seq x y z
N MET A 1 -25.75 -25.92 -1.15
CA MET A 1 -24.83 -24.94 -1.75
C MET A 1 -23.89 -25.66 -2.71
N THR A 2 -23.79 -25.19 -3.93
CA THR A 2 -22.93 -25.78 -4.97
C THR A 2 -21.46 -25.49 -4.72
N ARG A 3 -20.57 -26.25 -5.39
CA ARG A 3 -19.13 -26.01 -5.34
C ARG A 3 -18.77 -24.59 -5.79
N GLU A 4 -19.43 -24.14 -6.86
CA GLU A 4 -19.23 -22.80 -7.44
C GLU A 4 -19.69 -21.69 -6.48
N ALA A 5 -20.81 -21.90 -5.79
CA ALA A 5 -21.31 -20.94 -4.81
C ALA A 5 -20.36 -20.82 -3.59
N ARG A 6 -19.81 -21.95 -3.12
CA ARG A 6 -18.81 -21.95 -2.04
C ARG A 6 -17.53 -21.26 -2.46
N ARG A 7 -17.06 -21.54 -3.68
CA ARG A 7 -15.88 -20.88 -4.24
C ARG A 7 -16.07 -19.36 -4.33
N LEU A 8 -17.22 -18.92 -4.83
CA LEU A 8 -17.54 -17.48 -4.92
C LEU A 8 -17.59 -16.83 -3.54
N ALA A 9 -18.20 -17.48 -2.54
CA ALA A 9 -18.26 -16.96 -1.19
C ALA A 9 -16.87 -16.80 -0.57
N LEU A 10 -15.97 -17.79 -0.76
CA LEU A 10 -14.60 -17.72 -0.31
C LEU A 10 -13.82 -16.59 -0.98
N LEU A 11 -13.93 -16.47 -2.30
CA LEU A 11 -13.24 -15.42 -3.04
C LEU A 11 -13.73 -14.02 -2.66
N ARG A 12 -15.02 -13.83 -2.44
CA ARG A 12 -15.58 -12.57 -1.94
C ARG A 12 -14.98 -12.18 -0.59
N ARG A 13 -14.88 -13.14 0.33
CA ARG A 13 -14.28 -12.91 1.64
C ARG A 13 -12.81 -12.52 1.52
N GLN A 14 -12.03 -13.23 0.70
CA GLN A 14 -10.63 -12.92 0.45
C GLN A 14 -10.46 -11.57 -0.24
N SER A 15 -11.35 -11.22 -1.16
CA SER A 15 -11.34 -9.92 -1.84
C SER A 15 -11.57 -8.76 -0.87
N LEU A 16 -12.48 -8.91 0.09
CA LEU A 16 -12.69 -7.90 1.13
C LEU A 16 -11.44 -7.72 2.01
N ILE A 17 -10.79 -8.81 2.40
CA ILE A 17 -9.54 -8.76 3.18
C ILE A 17 -8.43 -8.07 2.38
N ALA A 18 -8.31 -8.39 1.08
CA ALA A 18 -7.33 -7.77 0.20
C ALA A 18 -7.59 -6.28 0.00
N ASP A 19 -8.85 -5.84 -0.09
CA ASP A 19 -9.22 -4.43 -0.19
C ASP A 19 -8.85 -3.65 1.08
N VAL A 20 -9.06 -4.23 2.26
CA VAL A 20 -8.64 -3.64 3.54
C VAL A 20 -7.11 -3.53 3.58
N ALA A 21 -6.40 -4.59 3.20
CA ALA A 21 -4.92 -4.58 3.15
C ALA A 21 -4.40 -3.52 2.17
N ARG A 22 -5.03 -3.34 1.02
CA ARG A 22 -4.69 -2.30 0.04
C ARG A 22 -4.88 -0.90 0.61
N LYS A 23 -6.01 -0.63 1.27
CA LYS A 23 -6.30 0.67 1.92
C LYS A 23 -5.28 0.98 3.02
N GLN A 24 -4.91 0.01 3.84
CA GLN A 24 -3.87 0.15 4.85
C GLN A 24 -2.51 0.43 4.22
N ALA A 25 -2.17 -0.24 3.13
CA ALA A 25 -0.91 -0.03 2.41
C ALA A 25 -0.83 1.37 1.76
N ILE A 26 -1.93 1.90 1.22
CA ILE A 26 -2.01 3.29 0.72
C ILE A 26 -1.73 4.28 1.83
N LYS A 27 -2.37 4.10 2.98
CA LYS A 27 -2.16 4.96 4.16
C LYS A 27 -0.71 4.87 4.64
N GLY A 28 -0.14 3.68 4.72
CA GLY A 28 1.23 3.46 5.10
C GLY A 28 2.22 4.15 4.15
N LEU A 29 1.97 4.11 2.85
CA LEU A 29 2.77 4.81 1.85
C LEU A 29 2.66 6.34 1.99
N ALA A 30 1.46 6.87 2.20
CA ALA A 30 1.26 8.31 2.44
C ALA A 30 2.02 8.78 3.69
N ASP A 31 1.94 8.04 4.79
CA ASP A 31 2.67 8.32 6.04
C ASP A 31 4.19 8.25 5.83
N ALA A 32 4.68 7.28 5.06
CA ALA A 32 6.10 7.13 4.74
C ALA A 32 6.62 8.28 3.86
N LEU A 33 5.84 8.75 2.89
CA LEU A 33 6.16 9.91 2.07
C LEU A 33 6.26 11.20 2.90
N GLU A 34 5.32 11.42 3.80
CA GLU A 34 5.38 12.56 4.73
C GLU A 34 6.58 12.46 5.67
N GLY A 35 6.87 11.30 6.21
CA GLY A 35 8.03 11.04 7.07
C GLY A 35 9.34 11.33 6.35
N GLU A 36 9.48 10.88 5.11
CA GLU A 36 10.65 11.17 4.26
C GLU A 36 10.82 12.68 4.03
N ALA A 37 9.74 13.38 3.67
CA ALA A 37 9.77 14.83 3.44
C ALA A 37 10.21 15.59 4.71
N ARG A 38 9.67 15.24 5.87
CA ARG A 38 10.06 15.85 7.15
C ARG A 38 11.52 15.58 7.50
N SER A 39 11.98 14.35 7.34
CA SER A 39 13.36 13.96 7.67
C SER A 39 14.36 14.64 6.74
N LYS A 40 14.05 14.77 5.47
CA LYS A 40 14.86 15.54 4.49
C LYS A 40 14.94 17.01 4.87
N ALA A 41 13.82 17.63 5.21
CA ALA A 41 13.77 19.03 5.63
C ALA A 41 14.60 19.27 6.90
N LEU A 42 14.54 18.38 7.88
CA LEU A 42 15.37 18.44 9.08
C LEU A 42 16.85 18.28 8.79
N ALA A 43 17.21 17.35 7.89
CA ALA A 43 18.60 17.15 7.48
C ALA A 43 19.16 18.39 6.75
N GLU A 44 18.37 19.03 5.91
CA GLU A 44 18.75 20.27 5.21
C GLU A 44 18.94 21.44 6.18
N ARG A 45 18.01 21.60 7.14
CA ARG A 45 18.14 22.62 8.20
C ARG A 45 19.37 22.41 9.06
N ALA A 46 19.64 21.16 9.46
CA ALA A 46 20.83 20.83 10.25
C ALA A 46 22.12 21.15 9.48
N ARG A 47 22.19 20.84 8.20
CA ARG A 47 23.31 21.22 7.33
C ARG A 47 23.47 22.74 7.20
N ALA A 48 22.37 23.47 7.04
CA ALA A 48 22.37 24.91 6.97
C ALA A 48 22.88 25.54 8.29
N LEU A 49 22.50 24.99 9.44
CA LEU A 49 22.99 25.42 10.75
C LEU A 49 24.50 25.16 10.91
N VAL A 50 24.99 24.02 10.46
CA VAL A 50 26.41 23.71 10.44
C VAL A 50 27.18 24.72 9.60
N ALA A 51 26.70 25.03 8.40
CA ALA A 51 27.31 26.02 7.53
C ALA A 51 27.29 27.44 8.12
N ALA A 52 26.17 27.83 8.77
CA ALA A 52 26.04 29.13 9.43
C ALA A 52 26.90 29.27 10.69
N SER A 53 27.28 28.16 11.35
CA SER A 53 28.12 28.15 12.54
C SER A 53 29.61 28.08 12.24
N ALA A 54 30.01 28.08 10.95
CA ALA A 54 31.39 28.15 10.55
C ALA A 54 32.02 29.43 11.12
N PRO A 55 33.26 29.36 11.71
CA PRO A 55 33.86 30.52 12.33
C PRO A 55 34.10 31.64 11.37
N ALA A 56 33.49 32.82 11.64
CA ALA A 56 33.79 34.02 10.91
C ALA A 56 35.24 34.47 11.23
N PRO A 57 36.02 34.98 10.25
CA PRO A 57 37.33 35.54 10.51
C PRO A 57 37.19 36.75 11.45
N GLY A 58 37.73 36.65 12.66
CA GLY A 58 37.72 37.71 13.66
C GLY A 58 38.54 37.32 14.90
N MET A 59 39.04 38.33 15.64
CA MET A 59 39.80 38.12 16.85
C MET A 59 38.90 37.60 18.00
N THR A 60 39.09 36.37 18.41
CA THR A 60 38.39 35.73 19.54
C THR A 60 39.39 35.15 20.53
N SER A 61 39.02 35.10 21.83
CA SER A 61 39.81 34.44 22.87
C SER A 61 39.85 32.92 22.64
N GLY A 62 40.93 32.26 23.16
CA GLY A 62 41.04 30.80 23.07
C GLY A 62 39.86 30.06 23.69
N ALA A 63 39.31 30.57 24.81
CA ALA A 63 38.10 30.00 25.44
C ALA A 63 36.84 30.11 24.54
N ALA A 64 36.67 31.25 23.85
CA ALA A 64 35.56 31.44 22.89
C ALA A 64 35.70 30.53 21.67
N LEU A 65 36.91 30.32 21.17
CA LEU A 65 37.23 29.36 20.11
C LEU A 65 36.91 27.92 20.48
N ALA A 66 37.30 27.50 21.71
CA ALA A 66 37.03 26.17 22.24
C ALA A 66 35.52 25.93 22.40
N GLY A 67 34.75 26.94 22.89
CA GLY A 67 33.30 26.87 23.00
C GLY A 67 32.60 26.76 21.63
N ARG A 68 33.06 27.53 20.64
CA ARG A 68 32.55 27.44 19.26
C ARG A 68 32.87 26.11 18.59
N ALA A 69 34.09 25.58 18.83
CA ALA A 69 34.49 24.28 18.30
C ALA A 69 33.61 23.16 18.89
N GLY A 70 33.32 23.19 20.19
CA GLY A 70 32.43 22.24 20.84
C GLY A 70 31.00 22.34 20.34
N PHE A 71 30.46 23.54 20.13
CA PHE A 71 29.17 23.80 19.57
C PHE A 71 29.06 23.32 18.10
N ALA A 72 30.07 23.64 17.29
CA ALA A 72 30.15 23.20 15.91
C ALA A 72 30.21 21.67 15.78
N ALA A 73 30.98 21.00 16.65
CA ALA A 73 31.05 19.55 16.70
C ALA A 73 29.69 18.92 17.07
N GLY A 74 28.98 19.52 18.04
CA GLY A 74 27.64 19.10 18.41
C GLY A 74 26.62 19.25 17.27
N LEU A 75 26.65 20.36 16.57
CA LEU A 75 25.81 20.60 15.38
C LEU A 75 26.15 19.62 14.24
N ALA A 76 27.43 19.36 13.99
CA ALA A 76 27.86 18.41 12.98
C ALA A 76 27.36 16.99 13.28
N GLN A 77 27.39 16.59 14.55
CA GLN A 77 26.85 15.30 14.99
C GLN A 77 25.33 15.23 14.82
N LEU A 78 24.59 16.28 15.18
CA LEU A 78 23.17 16.41 14.95
C LEU A 78 22.83 16.31 13.45
N ALA A 79 23.60 16.98 12.60
CA ALA A 79 23.42 16.94 11.15
C ALA A 79 23.65 15.53 10.57
N ARG A 80 24.66 14.81 11.07
CA ARG A 80 24.86 13.40 10.70
C ARG A 80 23.70 12.51 11.11
N GLY A 81 23.21 12.66 12.35
CA GLY A 81 22.04 11.92 12.83
C GLY A 81 20.78 12.22 12.03
N ALA A 82 20.56 13.49 11.65
CA ALA A 82 19.45 13.89 10.80
C ALA A 82 19.58 13.30 9.38
N ALA A 83 20.79 13.26 8.82
CA ALA A 83 21.03 12.63 7.51
C ALA A 83 20.78 11.11 7.55
N GLU A 84 21.19 10.42 8.58
CA GLU A 84 20.91 8.99 8.79
C GLU A 84 19.41 8.73 8.92
N SER A 85 18.69 9.57 9.67
CA SER A 85 17.24 9.50 9.79
C SER A 85 16.54 9.72 8.45
N ALA A 86 17.03 10.61 7.61
CA ALA A 86 16.50 10.85 6.26
C ALA A 86 16.72 9.64 5.35
N GLU A 87 17.87 8.97 5.43
CA GLU A 87 18.14 7.73 4.70
C GLU A 87 17.24 6.58 5.16
N ASP A 88 17.01 6.45 6.47
CA ASP A 88 16.08 5.47 7.02
C ASP A 88 14.65 5.73 6.55
N ALA A 89 14.20 6.98 6.55
CA ALA A 89 12.89 7.37 6.05
C ALA A 89 12.74 7.07 4.54
N ALA A 90 13.78 7.27 3.75
CA ALA A 90 13.82 6.92 2.34
C ALA A 90 13.66 5.40 2.14
N ARG A 91 14.34 4.58 2.93
CA ARG A 91 14.19 3.11 2.90
C ARG A 91 12.78 2.68 3.30
N GLN A 92 12.20 3.28 4.33
CA GLN A 92 10.82 3.02 4.74
C GLN A 92 9.83 3.36 3.64
N ARG A 93 10.03 4.46 2.93
CA ARG A 93 9.19 4.82 1.77
C ARG A 93 9.28 3.79 0.66
N VAL A 94 10.48 3.31 0.32
CA VAL A 94 10.66 2.25 -0.70
C VAL A 94 9.93 0.98 -0.29
N TRP A 95 10.09 0.55 0.94
CA TRP A 95 9.40 -0.63 1.47
C TRP A 95 7.87 -0.46 1.46
N ALA A 96 7.36 0.71 1.85
CA ALA A 96 5.93 1.00 1.83
C ALA A 96 5.37 1.01 0.39
N ALA A 97 6.14 1.51 -0.58
CA ALA A 97 5.76 1.49 -2.00
C ALA A 97 5.69 0.05 -2.54
N GLU A 98 6.64 -0.81 -2.20
CA GLU A 98 6.62 -2.23 -2.57
C GLU A 98 5.46 -2.96 -1.92
N THR A 99 5.20 -2.72 -0.64
CA THR A 99 4.05 -3.29 0.09
C THR A 99 2.73 -2.88 -0.56
N TYR A 100 2.59 -1.63 -0.95
CA TYR A 100 1.42 -1.15 -1.69
C TYR A 100 1.29 -1.82 -3.05
N ALA A 101 2.36 -1.94 -3.82
CA ALA A 101 2.35 -2.58 -5.13
C ALA A 101 1.89 -4.05 -5.04
N HIS A 102 2.35 -4.79 -4.04
CA HIS A 102 1.91 -6.17 -3.78
C HIS A 102 0.44 -6.25 -3.37
N ALA A 103 -0.01 -5.36 -2.50
CA ALA A 103 -1.40 -5.30 -2.05
C ALA A 103 -2.34 -4.96 -3.22
N GLU A 104 -1.96 -4.03 -4.09
CA GLU A 104 -2.70 -3.65 -5.30
C GLU A 104 -2.81 -4.84 -6.28
N THR A 105 -1.71 -5.51 -6.56
CA THR A 105 -1.68 -6.68 -7.45
C THR A 105 -2.57 -7.80 -6.92
N ARG A 106 -2.50 -8.09 -5.62
CA ARG A 106 -3.31 -9.11 -4.97
C ARG A 106 -4.81 -8.76 -5.02
N ALA A 107 -5.17 -7.53 -4.72
CA ALA A 107 -6.57 -7.08 -4.75
C ALA A 107 -7.14 -7.18 -6.17
N ARG A 108 -6.40 -6.77 -7.18
CA ARG A 108 -6.77 -6.88 -8.60
C ARG A 108 -6.98 -8.33 -9.00
N ARG A 109 -6.04 -9.21 -8.66
CA ARG A 109 -6.13 -10.64 -8.97
C ARG A 109 -7.36 -11.29 -8.33
N LEU A 110 -7.65 -10.98 -7.08
CA LEU A 110 -8.82 -11.51 -6.39
C LEU A 110 -10.13 -10.96 -6.96
N ALA A 111 -10.14 -9.71 -7.42
CA ALA A 111 -11.30 -9.14 -8.12
C ALA A 111 -11.58 -9.87 -9.44
N GLU A 112 -10.55 -10.17 -10.23
CA GLU A 112 -10.67 -10.98 -11.47
C GLU A 112 -11.21 -12.38 -11.17
N LEU A 113 -10.62 -13.08 -10.22
CA LEU A 113 -11.06 -14.43 -9.82
C LEU A 113 -12.50 -14.44 -9.28
N THR A 114 -12.90 -13.39 -8.58
CA THR A 114 -14.27 -13.24 -8.08
C THR A 114 -15.26 -13.01 -9.23
N ALA A 115 -14.89 -12.21 -10.23
CA ALA A 115 -15.69 -12.01 -11.43
C ALA A 115 -15.86 -13.32 -12.22
N ASP A 116 -14.78 -14.08 -12.42
CA ASP A 116 -14.80 -15.37 -13.10
C ASP A 116 -15.67 -16.39 -12.34
N ALA A 117 -15.55 -16.45 -11.02
CA ALA A 117 -16.38 -17.35 -10.21
C ALA A 117 -17.87 -16.97 -10.23
N ARG A 118 -18.18 -15.68 -10.32
CA ARG A 118 -19.56 -15.19 -10.49
C ARG A 118 -20.13 -15.62 -11.84
N ALA A 119 -19.37 -15.46 -12.91
CA ALA A 119 -19.76 -15.89 -14.25
C ALA A 119 -19.97 -17.41 -14.31
N ALA A 120 -19.07 -18.20 -13.73
CA ALA A 120 -19.20 -19.65 -13.66
C ALA A 120 -20.48 -20.08 -12.92
N LEU A 121 -20.82 -19.42 -11.82
CA LEU A 121 -22.04 -19.69 -11.07
C LEU A 121 -23.29 -19.34 -11.89
N SER A 122 -23.28 -18.26 -12.65
CA SER A 122 -24.37 -17.89 -13.54
C SER A 122 -24.65 -18.98 -14.57
N VAL A 123 -23.61 -19.47 -15.25
CA VAL A 123 -23.72 -20.56 -16.23
C VAL A 123 -24.33 -21.83 -15.61
N VAL A 124 -23.88 -22.19 -14.41
CA VAL A 124 -24.43 -23.38 -13.70
C VAL A 124 -25.93 -23.20 -13.38
N ARG A 125 -26.33 -22.02 -12.95
CA ARG A 125 -27.74 -21.69 -12.67
C ARG A 125 -28.59 -21.78 -13.93
N GLU A 126 -28.15 -21.16 -15.01
CA GLU A 126 -28.84 -21.18 -16.31
C GLU A 126 -29.03 -22.61 -16.83
N ARG A 127 -28.00 -23.46 -16.75
CA ARG A 127 -28.09 -24.87 -17.14
C ARG A 127 -29.10 -25.65 -16.30
N ARG A 128 -29.18 -25.39 -15.01
CA ARG A 128 -30.14 -26.02 -14.12
C ARG A 128 -31.57 -25.59 -14.40
N GLU A 129 -31.77 -24.32 -14.69
CA GLU A 129 -33.08 -23.79 -15.07
C GLU A 129 -33.52 -24.37 -16.41
N ALA A 130 -32.65 -24.41 -17.41
CA ALA A 130 -32.92 -25.05 -18.69
C ALA A 130 -33.26 -26.54 -18.54
N ALA A 131 -32.54 -27.27 -17.69
CA ALA A 131 -32.83 -28.67 -17.43
C ALA A 131 -34.17 -28.91 -16.70
N ARG A 132 -34.69 -27.93 -15.97
CA ARG A 132 -36.01 -27.99 -15.32
C ARG A 132 -37.13 -27.70 -16.28
N THR A 133 -36.94 -26.87 -17.29
CA THR A 133 -37.95 -26.48 -18.28
C THR A 133 -38.15 -27.56 -19.35
N VAL A 134 -37.13 -28.31 -19.73
CA VAL A 134 -37.19 -29.40 -20.71
C VAL A 134 -38.19 -30.50 -20.36
N PRO A 135 -38.31 -31.03 -19.11
CA PRO A 135 -39.32 -32.03 -18.77
C PRO A 135 -40.75 -31.53 -18.84
N LEU A 136 -41.00 -30.25 -18.60
CA LEU A 136 -42.33 -29.64 -18.69
C LEU A 136 -42.79 -29.52 -20.15
N ALA A 137 -41.91 -29.17 -21.07
CA ALA A 137 -42.17 -29.12 -22.50
C ALA A 137 -42.49 -30.52 -23.09
N ARG A 138 -41.86 -31.59 -22.54
CA ARG A 138 -42.15 -32.98 -22.95
C ARG A 138 -43.45 -33.53 -22.39
N LYS A 139 -44.03 -32.95 -21.36
CA LYS A 139 -45.31 -33.38 -20.74
C LYS A 139 -46.53 -32.68 -21.31
N LEU A 140 -46.37 -31.70 -22.18
CA LEU A 140 -47.47 -31.10 -22.89
C LEU A 140 -48.03 -32.11 -23.92
N PRO A 141 -49.32 -32.54 -23.83
CA PRO A 141 -49.87 -33.44 -24.80
C PRO A 141 -49.87 -32.76 -26.17
N SER A 142 -49.31 -33.45 -27.16
CA SER A 142 -49.53 -33.06 -28.53
C SER A 142 -51.03 -33.06 -28.77
N ARG A 143 -51.64 -31.90 -29.00
CA ARG A 143 -52.98 -31.81 -29.54
C ARG A 143 -52.94 -32.48 -30.89
N SER A 144 -53.43 -33.70 -30.95
CA SER A 144 -53.81 -34.30 -32.22
C SER A 144 -55.02 -33.51 -32.71
N GLU A 145 -54.84 -32.65 -33.67
CA GLU A 145 -55.95 -32.20 -34.51
C GLU A 145 -56.42 -33.39 -35.37
N GLY A 146 -57.54 -33.92 -34.98
CA GLY A 146 -58.33 -34.81 -35.85
C GLY A 146 -59.37 -34.05 -36.60
#